data_6f896629a248fe2a765b7c25a1afad87
#
_entry.id   6f896629a248fe2a765b7c25a1afad87
#
_cell.length_a   1.000
_cell.length_b   1.000
_cell.length_c   1.000
_cell.angle_alpha   90.00
_cell.angle_beta   90.00
_cell.angle_gamma   90.00
#
_symmetry.space_group_name_H-M   'P 1'
#
loop_
_entity.id
_entity.type
_entity.pdbx_description
1 polymer ?
#
loop_
_entity_poly.entity_id
_entity_poly.type
_entity_poly.pdbx_seq_one_letter_code
_entity_poly.pdbx_strand_id
1 'polypeptide(L)'
;DEKLKEYYASREPYGEWIDRNLVQLKDLKIPNIKTPSYTGDDLLRLQKVFGYKYEDISTLILPMARQGAEPSGAMGTDTPLAVLSGQHPPLFNYFKQRFAQVTNPPIDAIREKVVTSTSVYVGAHGNLLEDKPENCKVLKVNNPILTSTDLLRIKYMNVPGFKVSTVSINYYKNTSLEKAIDRVFLEVDRAYKEGANIIILSDRDIDEYHVAIPSLLAVSAVSQYLIRTKKSTALALILESAEPHEVHHFAALLGYGACAVNPYLAHETIGQLIDDGLLDKDYYAAVDDYNKAVLGGIVKIASKMGISTIQSYQSSQIFEAVGISRDVIDKYFTGTVSRVGGIGLEDIQADVEALHNAAFDPLGLDINMQLEDGGAHKFRSGKEEHLFNPQTIHLFQKACRTGDY
;
A
#
# COMPACT_ATOMS: atom_id res chain seq x y z
N ASP A 1 -40.20 7.36 -0.57
CA ASP A 1 -38.88 6.78 -0.18
C ASP A 1 -38.95 5.98 1.11
N GLU A 2 -39.61 6.48 2.18
CA GLU A 2 -39.69 5.78 3.47
C GLU A 2 -40.41 4.44 3.36
N LYS A 3 -41.55 4.37 2.70
CA LYS A 3 -42.30 3.13 2.46
C LYS A 3 -41.48 2.10 1.68
N LEU A 4 -40.63 2.56 0.75
CA LEU A 4 -39.75 1.67 -0.03
C LEU A 4 -38.62 1.13 0.85
N LYS A 5 -38.04 1.98 1.71
CA LYS A 5 -37.03 1.57 2.68
C LYS A 5 -37.59 0.57 3.68
N GLU A 6 -38.77 0.84 4.23
CA GLU A 6 -39.46 -0.08 5.15
C GLU A 6 -39.76 -1.43 4.46
N TYR A 7 -40.26 -1.39 3.23
CA TYR A 7 -40.54 -2.60 2.45
C TYR A 7 -39.29 -3.46 2.29
N TYR A 8 -38.14 -2.89 1.87
CA TYR A 8 -36.92 -3.66 1.71
C TYR A 8 -36.31 -4.08 3.04
N ALA A 9 -36.32 -3.24 4.05
CA ALA A 9 -35.75 -3.55 5.36
C ALA A 9 -36.54 -4.63 6.13
N SER A 10 -37.83 -4.78 5.83
CA SER A 10 -38.70 -5.78 6.46
C SER A 10 -38.81 -7.12 5.74
N ARG A 11 -38.19 -7.25 4.54
CA ARG A 11 -38.28 -8.49 3.74
C ARG A 11 -37.67 -9.69 4.43
N GLU A 12 -36.54 -9.47 5.10
CA GLU A 12 -35.76 -10.50 5.78
C GLU A 12 -35.22 -9.96 7.11
N PRO A 13 -34.90 -10.84 8.07
CA PRO A 13 -34.34 -10.42 9.36
C PRO A 13 -32.85 -10.08 9.23
N TYR A 14 -32.49 -9.07 8.43
CA TYR A 14 -31.12 -8.67 8.12
C TYR A 14 -30.27 -8.39 9.36
N GLY A 15 -30.86 -7.78 10.39
CA GLY A 15 -30.19 -7.51 11.68
C GLY A 15 -29.72 -8.79 12.34
N GLU A 16 -30.61 -9.80 12.40
CA GLU A 16 -30.24 -11.11 12.97
C GLU A 16 -29.16 -11.83 12.15
N TRP A 17 -29.19 -11.70 10.82
CA TRP A 17 -28.18 -12.28 9.95
C TRP A 17 -26.81 -11.68 10.22
N ILE A 18 -26.74 -10.35 10.36
CA ILE A 18 -25.53 -9.62 10.70
C ILE A 18 -25.03 -10.04 12.08
N ASP A 19 -25.89 -10.03 13.09
CA ASP A 19 -25.50 -10.37 14.47
C ASP A 19 -24.96 -11.79 14.61
N ARG A 20 -25.45 -12.72 13.80
CA ARG A 20 -25.01 -14.13 13.83
C ARG A 20 -23.75 -14.41 13.01
N ASN A 21 -23.52 -13.66 11.94
CA ASN A 21 -22.50 -13.99 10.92
C ASN A 21 -21.32 -13.03 10.88
N LEU A 22 -21.52 -11.74 11.20
CA LEU A 22 -20.47 -10.74 11.12
C LEU A 22 -19.44 -10.96 12.23
N VAL A 23 -18.17 -11.11 11.84
CA VAL A 23 -17.05 -11.27 12.78
C VAL A 23 -16.32 -9.93 12.90
N GLN A 24 -16.00 -9.52 14.12
CA GLN A 24 -15.21 -8.31 14.38
C GLN A 24 -13.75 -8.69 14.59
N LEU A 25 -12.82 -7.99 13.96
CA LEU A 25 -11.37 -8.24 14.13
C LEU A 25 -10.95 -8.17 15.61
N LYS A 26 -11.49 -7.19 16.35
CA LYS A 26 -11.17 -6.97 17.77
C LYS A 26 -11.54 -8.16 18.67
N ASP A 27 -12.52 -8.98 18.27
CA ASP A 27 -13.03 -10.11 19.04
C ASP A 27 -12.24 -11.41 18.78
N LEU A 28 -11.33 -11.39 17.78
CA LEU A 28 -10.45 -12.50 17.50
C LEU A 28 -9.35 -12.61 18.56
N LYS A 29 -9.04 -13.86 18.93
CA LYS A 29 -7.94 -14.14 19.87
C LYS A 29 -6.58 -13.75 19.27
N ILE A 30 -5.73 -13.17 20.09
CA ILE A 30 -4.33 -12.94 19.74
C ILE A 30 -3.60 -14.28 19.90
N PRO A 31 -3.00 -14.83 18.83
CA PRO A 31 -2.22 -16.05 18.96
C PRO A 31 -0.93 -15.79 19.76
N ASN A 32 -0.49 -16.75 20.54
CA ASN A 32 0.81 -16.67 21.23
C ASN A 32 1.94 -17.07 20.27
N ILE A 33 2.15 -16.24 19.26
CA ILE A 33 3.17 -16.43 18.21
C ILE A 33 3.99 -15.15 18.13
N LYS A 34 5.30 -15.32 18.23
CA LYS A 34 6.23 -14.20 18.03
C LYS A 34 6.39 -13.91 16.54
N THR A 35 6.12 -12.67 16.14
CA THR A 35 6.47 -12.20 14.79
C THR A 35 7.98 -12.07 14.67
N PRO A 36 8.57 -12.36 13.50
CA PRO A 36 9.93 -11.96 13.21
C PRO A 36 10.09 -10.45 13.42
N SER A 37 11.13 -10.06 14.12
CA SER A 37 11.48 -8.66 14.36
C SER A 37 12.86 -8.42 13.75
N TYR A 38 13.04 -7.30 13.09
CA TYR A 38 14.29 -6.92 12.44
C TYR A 38 14.91 -5.75 13.20
N THR A 39 16.21 -5.84 13.47
CA THR A 39 16.96 -4.79 14.21
C THR A 39 18.35 -4.63 13.60
N GLY A 40 18.99 -3.49 13.86
CA GLY A 40 20.38 -3.24 13.43
C GLY A 40 20.58 -3.42 11.93
N ASP A 41 21.59 -4.17 11.55
CA ASP A 41 22.00 -4.36 10.15
C ASP A 41 20.93 -5.06 9.29
N ASP A 42 20.16 -5.97 9.87
CA ASP A 42 19.09 -6.66 9.13
C ASP A 42 17.95 -5.71 8.79
N LEU A 43 17.57 -4.84 9.72
CA LEU A 43 16.57 -3.81 9.47
C LEU A 43 17.07 -2.81 8.41
N LEU A 44 18.29 -2.33 8.53
CA LEU A 44 18.92 -1.41 7.58
C LEU A 44 18.99 -2.04 6.17
N ARG A 45 19.35 -3.32 6.09
CA ARG A 45 19.38 -4.05 4.83
C ARG A 45 18.00 -4.10 4.16
N LEU A 46 16.96 -4.45 4.92
CA LEU A 46 15.59 -4.43 4.41
C LEU A 46 15.13 -3.04 3.98
N GLN A 47 15.44 -2.01 4.77
CA GLN A 47 15.15 -0.63 4.39
C GLN A 47 15.79 -0.26 3.05
N LYS A 48 17.05 -0.67 2.80
CA LYS A 48 17.73 -0.47 1.50
C LYS A 48 17.05 -1.26 0.37
N VAL A 49 16.70 -2.53 0.59
CA VAL A 49 16.01 -3.37 -0.41
C VAL A 49 14.72 -2.73 -0.88
N PHE A 50 13.93 -2.18 0.07
CA PHE A 50 12.63 -1.59 -0.23
C PHE A 50 12.69 -0.08 -0.50
N GLY A 51 13.90 0.46 -0.75
CA GLY A 51 14.11 1.80 -1.23
C GLY A 51 13.84 2.90 -0.22
N TYR A 52 13.80 2.60 1.09
CA TYR A 52 13.69 3.62 2.12
C TYR A 52 14.90 4.56 2.06
N LYS A 53 14.63 5.84 2.23
CA LYS A 53 15.64 6.88 2.35
C LYS A 53 15.60 7.50 3.74
N TYR A 54 16.71 8.08 4.18
CA TYR A 54 16.74 8.74 5.48
C TYR A 54 15.69 9.86 5.59
N GLU A 55 15.44 10.59 4.50
CA GLU A 55 14.42 11.63 4.50
C GLU A 55 13.00 11.08 4.67
N ASP A 56 12.68 9.87 4.16
CA ASP A 56 11.37 9.24 4.37
C ASP A 56 11.14 8.94 5.86
N ILE A 57 12.19 8.46 6.52
CA ILE A 57 12.12 8.18 7.96
C ILE A 57 11.99 9.46 8.77
N SER A 58 12.86 10.45 8.49
CA SER A 58 12.94 11.68 9.30
C SER A 58 11.80 12.67 9.03
N THR A 59 11.29 12.72 7.78
CA THR A 59 10.30 13.73 7.37
C THR A 59 8.88 13.18 7.27
N LEU A 60 8.69 11.86 7.18
CA LEU A 60 7.37 11.23 7.06
C LEU A 60 7.08 10.29 8.25
N ILE A 61 7.82 9.18 8.39
CA ILE A 61 7.50 8.15 9.38
C ILE A 61 7.57 8.70 10.81
N LEU A 62 8.68 9.37 11.16
CA LEU A 62 8.87 9.93 12.50
C LEU A 62 7.81 10.96 12.91
N PRO A 63 7.47 11.98 12.07
CA PRO A 63 6.38 12.90 12.40
C PRO A 63 5.03 12.22 12.50
N MET A 64 4.69 11.28 11.62
CA MET A 64 3.44 10.54 11.68
C MET A 64 3.31 9.72 12.96
N ALA A 65 4.35 8.99 13.35
CA ALA A 65 4.39 8.22 14.59
C ALA A 65 4.34 9.09 15.85
N ARG A 66 4.90 10.31 15.76
CA ARG A 66 4.92 11.27 16.88
C ARG A 66 3.58 11.96 17.09
N GLN A 67 2.93 12.41 16.01
CA GLN A 67 1.81 13.34 16.03
C GLN A 67 0.45 12.73 15.64
N GLY A 68 0.44 11.54 15.04
CA GLY A 68 -0.78 10.91 14.53
C GLY A 68 -1.42 11.67 13.35
N ALA A 69 -0.61 12.42 12.62
CA ALA A 69 -1.00 13.19 11.44
C ALA A 69 0.12 13.24 10.42
N GLU A 70 -0.24 13.24 9.13
CA GLU A 70 0.71 13.43 8.04
C GLU A 70 1.36 14.82 8.16
N PRO A 71 2.68 14.94 8.02
CA PRO A 71 3.36 16.22 8.09
C PRO A 71 2.96 17.12 6.92
N SER A 72 2.89 18.42 7.18
CA SER A 72 2.65 19.42 6.13
C SER A 72 3.88 19.61 5.28
N GLY A 73 3.72 19.58 3.97
CA GLY A 73 4.78 19.83 2.99
C GLY A 73 4.47 21.06 2.12
N ALA A 74 5.39 21.35 1.19
CA ALA A 74 5.14 22.32 0.15
C ALA A 74 4.10 21.82 -0.84
N MET A 75 3.35 22.73 -1.45
CA MET A 75 2.47 22.39 -2.57
C MET A 75 3.27 22.15 -3.85
N GLY A 76 2.96 21.06 -4.54
CA GLY A 76 3.62 20.67 -5.77
C GLY A 76 4.98 20.00 -5.54
N THR A 77 5.57 19.55 -6.62
CA THR A 77 6.90 18.94 -6.68
C THR A 77 7.64 19.44 -7.90
N ASP A 78 8.94 19.61 -7.76
CA ASP A 78 9.84 20.03 -8.84
C ASP A 78 10.85 18.94 -9.21
N THR A 79 10.69 17.75 -8.63
CA THR A 79 11.46 16.56 -9.01
C THR A 79 10.96 15.98 -10.35
N PRO A 80 11.80 15.23 -11.09
CA PRO A 80 11.39 14.60 -12.33
C PRO A 80 10.23 13.62 -12.16
N LEU A 81 9.53 13.33 -13.25
CA LEU A 81 8.66 12.17 -13.31
C LEU A 81 9.47 10.89 -13.05
N ALA A 82 8.86 9.88 -12.41
CA ALA A 82 9.54 8.65 -12.05
C ALA A 82 10.31 8.01 -13.23
N VAL A 83 9.72 7.98 -14.42
CA VAL A 83 10.35 7.44 -15.63
C VAL A 83 11.60 8.23 -16.11
N LEU A 84 11.78 9.44 -15.63
CA LEU A 84 12.94 10.31 -15.94
C LEU A 84 13.93 10.41 -14.77
N SER A 85 13.61 9.82 -13.62
CA SER A 85 14.50 9.81 -12.45
C SER A 85 15.63 8.80 -12.64
N GLY A 86 16.83 9.17 -12.22
CA GLY A 86 17.98 8.26 -12.14
C GLY A 86 18.10 7.54 -10.78
N GLN A 87 17.10 7.68 -9.90
CA GLN A 87 17.17 7.21 -8.50
C GLN A 87 16.39 5.92 -8.22
N HIS A 88 15.96 5.17 -9.24
CA HIS A 88 15.15 3.95 -9.11
C HIS A 88 13.94 4.15 -8.17
N PRO A 89 13.02 5.07 -8.48
CA PRO A 89 11.88 5.34 -7.62
C PRO A 89 10.95 4.12 -7.53
N PRO A 90 10.26 3.93 -6.40
CA PRO A 90 9.31 2.82 -6.25
C PRO A 90 8.19 2.92 -7.27
N LEU A 91 7.61 1.78 -7.64
CA LEU A 91 6.57 1.69 -8.68
C LEU A 91 5.37 2.61 -8.39
N PHE A 92 5.08 2.90 -7.13
CA PHE A 92 4.04 3.85 -6.72
C PHE A 92 4.19 5.24 -7.37
N ASN A 93 5.41 5.70 -7.59
CA ASN A 93 5.68 7.05 -8.11
C ASN A 93 5.30 7.22 -9.58
N TYR A 94 5.08 6.12 -10.30
CA TYR A 94 4.55 6.11 -11.66
C TYR A 94 3.04 6.32 -11.71
N PHE A 95 2.34 6.23 -10.56
CA PHE A 95 0.90 6.39 -10.47
C PHE A 95 0.56 7.73 -9.82
N LYS A 96 -0.18 8.56 -10.53
CA LYS A 96 -0.63 9.86 -10.04
C LYS A 96 -2.13 9.82 -9.76
N GLN A 97 -2.52 10.30 -8.57
CA GLN A 97 -3.91 10.40 -8.20
C GLN A 97 -4.65 11.32 -9.16
N ARG A 98 -5.74 10.85 -9.75
CA ARG A 98 -6.58 11.68 -10.61
C ARG A 98 -7.57 12.49 -9.77
N PHE A 99 -7.82 13.73 -10.19
CA PHE A 99 -9.00 14.45 -9.73
C PHE A 99 -10.22 13.83 -10.40
N ALA A 100 -11.13 13.32 -9.60
CA ALA A 100 -12.39 12.81 -10.11
C ALA A 100 -13.38 13.97 -10.26
N GLN A 101 -13.86 14.19 -11.46
CA GLN A 101 -15.13 14.90 -11.66
C GLN A 101 -16.23 13.87 -11.43
N VAL A 102 -16.65 13.75 -10.17
CA VAL A 102 -17.67 12.79 -9.76
C VAL A 102 -19.03 13.47 -9.69
N THR A 103 -20.08 12.68 -9.80
CA THR A 103 -21.46 13.16 -9.59
C THR A 103 -21.71 13.64 -8.16
N ASN A 104 -20.99 13.08 -7.19
CA ASN A 104 -21.03 13.51 -5.80
C ASN A 104 -20.03 14.66 -5.57
N PRO A 105 -20.43 15.75 -4.91
CA PRO A 105 -19.50 16.83 -4.58
C PRO A 105 -18.46 16.35 -3.57
N PRO A 106 -17.27 16.98 -3.53
CA PRO A 106 -16.29 16.73 -2.49
C PRO A 106 -16.86 16.95 -1.10
N ILE A 107 -16.41 16.13 -0.16
CA ILE A 107 -16.77 16.26 1.25
C ILE A 107 -15.85 17.32 1.87
N ASP A 108 -16.43 18.26 2.63
CA ASP A 108 -15.65 19.29 3.30
C ASP A 108 -14.82 18.72 4.47
N ALA A 109 -13.73 19.39 4.81
CA ALA A 109 -12.77 18.93 5.82
C ALA A 109 -13.34 18.84 7.24
N ILE A 110 -14.45 19.55 7.54
CA ILE A 110 -15.12 19.49 8.85
C ILE A 110 -15.94 18.20 8.94
N ARG A 111 -16.65 17.87 7.86
CA ARG A 111 -17.57 16.73 7.83
C ARG A 111 -16.90 15.41 7.53
N GLU A 112 -15.71 15.39 6.91
CA GLU A 112 -15.02 14.16 6.49
C GLU A 112 -14.89 13.13 7.64
N LYS A 113 -14.60 13.57 8.84
CA LYS A 113 -14.47 12.69 10.02
C LYS A 113 -15.79 12.08 10.50
N VAL A 114 -16.90 12.73 10.22
CA VAL A 114 -18.24 12.31 10.67
C VAL A 114 -18.92 11.41 9.66
N VAL A 115 -18.76 11.71 8.36
CA VAL A 115 -19.50 11.02 7.30
C VAL A 115 -18.71 9.88 6.65
N THR A 116 -17.38 9.83 6.82
CA THR A 116 -16.55 8.82 6.15
C THR A 116 -16.45 7.56 7.01
N SER A 117 -16.86 6.43 6.43
CA SER A 117 -16.63 5.11 7.02
C SER A 117 -15.29 4.54 6.56
N THR A 118 -14.43 4.18 7.52
CA THR A 118 -13.13 3.55 7.28
C THR A 118 -13.17 2.03 7.38
N SER A 119 -14.31 1.46 7.75
CA SER A 119 -14.47 0.01 7.88
C SER A 119 -14.40 -0.69 6.52
N VAL A 120 -13.68 -1.80 6.50
CA VAL A 120 -13.63 -2.72 5.37
C VAL A 120 -14.12 -4.10 5.79
N TYR A 121 -14.65 -4.85 4.83
CA TYR A 121 -15.18 -6.19 5.05
C TYR A 121 -14.34 -7.19 4.27
N VAL A 122 -13.75 -8.14 4.97
CA VAL A 122 -12.76 -9.08 4.44
C VAL A 122 -13.33 -10.49 4.43
N GLY A 123 -13.24 -11.18 3.33
CA GLY A 123 -13.74 -12.54 3.12
C GLY A 123 -14.51 -12.70 1.83
N ALA A 124 -15.27 -13.78 1.71
CA ALA A 124 -16.12 -14.01 0.54
C ALA A 124 -17.43 -13.23 0.66
N HIS A 125 -17.73 -12.41 -0.33
CA HIS A 125 -18.99 -11.65 -0.39
C HIS A 125 -20.16 -12.44 -1.01
N GLY A 126 -19.88 -13.60 -1.57
CA GLY A 126 -20.89 -14.44 -2.22
C GLY A 126 -21.49 -13.82 -3.49
N ASN A 127 -22.73 -14.18 -3.79
CA ASN A 127 -23.47 -13.59 -4.91
C ASN A 127 -24.17 -12.31 -4.43
N LEU A 128 -23.71 -11.16 -4.92
CA LEU A 128 -24.25 -9.85 -4.55
C LEU A 128 -25.70 -9.61 -5.01
N LEU A 129 -26.24 -10.49 -5.88
CA LEU A 129 -27.64 -10.41 -6.36
C LEU A 129 -28.60 -11.26 -5.52
N GLU A 130 -28.12 -11.95 -4.51
CA GLU A 130 -28.90 -12.83 -3.65
C GLU A 130 -28.83 -12.40 -2.19
N ASP A 131 -29.99 -12.16 -1.59
CA ASP A 131 -30.10 -11.89 -0.15
C ASP A 131 -30.01 -13.21 0.62
N LYS A 132 -28.83 -13.50 1.18
CA LYS A 132 -28.59 -14.75 1.96
C LYS A 132 -27.82 -14.45 3.24
N PRO A 133 -28.12 -15.14 4.35
CA PRO A 133 -27.40 -14.99 5.62
C PRO A 133 -25.89 -15.22 5.49
N GLU A 134 -25.48 -16.14 4.59
CA GLU A 134 -24.09 -16.49 4.35
C GLU A 134 -23.26 -15.33 3.80
N ASN A 135 -23.89 -14.40 3.05
CA ASN A 135 -23.24 -13.22 2.52
C ASN A 135 -22.83 -12.22 3.62
N CYS A 136 -23.43 -12.33 4.81
CA CYS A 136 -23.05 -11.54 5.99
C CYS A 136 -21.82 -12.09 6.73
N LYS A 137 -21.30 -13.27 6.31
CA LYS A 137 -20.17 -13.93 6.95
C LYS A 137 -18.84 -13.35 6.46
N VAL A 138 -18.55 -12.14 6.92
CA VAL A 138 -17.34 -11.38 6.60
C VAL A 138 -16.69 -10.87 7.89
N LEU A 139 -15.38 -10.63 7.81
CA LEU A 139 -14.60 -10.03 8.89
C LEU A 139 -14.64 -8.51 8.75
N LYS A 140 -15.18 -7.81 9.73
CA LYS A 140 -15.15 -6.34 9.80
C LYS A 140 -13.85 -5.87 10.40
N VAL A 141 -13.15 -5.03 9.67
CA VAL A 141 -11.89 -4.39 10.05
C VAL A 141 -12.12 -2.87 10.02
N ASN A 142 -11.93 -2.19 11.16
CA ASN A 142 -12.25 -0.76 11.26
C ASN A 142 -11.17 0.15 10.65
N ASN A 143 -9.94 -0.33 10.58
CA ASN A 143 -8.82 0.38 9.96
C ASN A 143 -8.12 -0.58 8.99
N PRO A 144 -8.07 -0.30 7.67
CA PRO A 144 -7.41 -1.16 6.71
C PRO A 144 -5.89 -1.18 6.84
N ILE A 145 -5.29 -0.30 7.68
CA ILE A 145 -3.86 -0.33 7.98
C ILE A 145 -3.68 -1.16 9.25
N LEU A 146 -3.22 -2.39 9.06
CA LEU A 146 -3.16 -3.40 10.12
C LEU A 146 -1.88 -3.30 10.94
N THR A 147 -2.00 -3.42 12.25
CA THR A 147 -0.86 -3.75 13.10
C THR A 147 -0.40 -5.19 12.85
N SER A 148 0.83 -5.54 13.25
CA SER A 148 1.30 -6.93 13.17
C SER A 148 0.43 -7.87 14.02
N THR A 149 -0.09 -7.40 15.16
CA THR A 149 -1.03 -8.15 16.00
C THR A 149 -2.35 -8.41 15.27
N ASP A 150 -2.89 -7.42 14.56
CA ASP A 150 -4.12 -7.59 13.79
C ASP A 150 -3.95 -8.58 12.64
N LEU A 151 -2.81 -8.52 11.96
CA LEU A 151 -2.49 -9.50 10.91
C LEU A 151 -2.39 -10.92 11.49
N LEU A 152 -1.76 -11.10 12.66
CA LEU A 152 -1.68 -12.40 13.32
C LEU A 152 -3.07 -12.93 13.71
N ARG A 153 -3.96 -12.07 14.22
CA ARG A 153 -5.35 -12.45 14.50
C ARG A 153 -6.04 -13.01 13.27
N ILE A 154 -5.85 -12.36 12.11
CA ILE A 154 -6.42 -12.81 10.84
C ILE A 154 -5.75 -14.11 10.38
N LYS A 155 -4.42 -14.14 10.33
CA LYS A 155 -3.63 -15.26 9.81
C LYS A 155 -3.91 -16.58 10.51
N TYR A 156 -4.16 -16.52 11.83
CA TYR A 156 -4.40 -17.69 12.69
C TYR A 156 -5.82 -17.78 13.23
N MET A 157 -6.78 -17.08 12.62
CA MET A 157 -8.16 -17.16 13.02
C MET A 157 -8.72 -18.59 12.83
N ASN A 158 -9.41 -19.08 13.85
CA ASN A 158 -10.13 -20.35 13.79
C ASN A 158 -11.63 -20.10 13.94
N VAL A 159 -12.23 -19.52 12.91
CA VAL A 159 -13.65 -19.20 12.86
C VAL A 159 -14.28 -19.98 11.70
N PRO A 160 -15.33 -20.78 11.93
CA PRO A 160 -15.98 -21.53 10.86
C PRO A 160 -16.40 -20.63 9.70
N GLY A 161 -16.07 -21.04 8.47
CA GLY A 161 -16.36 -20.30 7.24
C GLY A 161 -15.29 -19.32 6.81
N PHE A 162 -14.19 -19.19 7.58
CA PHE A 162 -12.99 -18.48 7.14
C PHE A 162 -11.82 -19.44 6.97
N LYS A 163 -11.13 -19.33 5.87
CA LYS A 163 -9.86 -19.99 5.61
C LYS A 163 -8.89 -19.01 5.02
N VAL A 164 -7.78 -18.79 5.72
CA VAL A 164 -6.73 -17.85 5.35
C VAL A 164 -5.55 -18.62 4.77
N SER A 165 -5.00 -18.13 3.66
CA SER A 165 -3.78 -18.66 3.07
C SER A 165 -2.79 -17.52 2.82
N THR A 166 -1.51 -17.76 3.13
CA THR A 166 -0.43 -16.81 2.81
C THR A 166 0.26 -17.28 1.54
N VAL A 167 0.44 -16.36 0.60
CA VAL A 167 1.15 -16.56 -0.67
C VAL A 167 2.35 -15.62 -0.70
N SER A 168 3.55 -16.18 -0.84
CA SER A 168 4.77 -15.38 -0.97
C SER A 168 4.81 -14.71 -2.34
N ILE A 169 5.14 -13.41 -2.35
CA ILE A 169 5.41 -12.64 -3.55
C ILE A 169 6.91 -12.51 -3.85
N ASN A 170 7.76 -13.24 -3.11
CA ASN A 170 9.19 -13.28 -3.37
C ASN A 170 9.49 -14.25 -4.52
N TYR A 171 10.49 -13.93 -5.32
CA TYR A 171 10.93 -14.77 -6.44
C TYR A 171 12.44 -14.92 -6.46
N TYR A 172 12.91 -15.98 -7.11
CA TYR A 172 14.33 -16.26 -7.25
C TYR A 172 14.96 -15.35 -8.32
N LYS A 173 16.07 -14.69 -8.01
CA LYS A 173 16.76 -13.70 -8.88
C LYS A 173 16.89 -14.09 -10.36
N ASN A 174 17.11 -15.34 -10.67
CA ASN A 174 17.28 -15.78 -12.05
C ASN A 174 15.94 -16.12 -12.76
N THR A 175 14.82 -15.76 -12.15
CA THR A 175 13.49 -15.96 -12.71
C THR A 175 12.99 -14.62 -13.26
N SER A 176 12.36 -14.61 -14.44
CA SER A 176 11.72 -13.39 -14.92
C SER A 176 10.54 -13.00 -14.05
N LEU A 177 10.33 -11.69 -13.88
CA LEU A 177 9.23 -11.17 -13.09
C LEU A 177 7.86 -11.66 -13.59
N GLU A 178 7.70 -11.83 -14.90
CA GLU A 178 6.49 -12.43 -15.50
C GLU A 178 6.21 -13.83 -14.97
N LYS A 179 7.22 -14.73 -14.97
CA LYS A 179 7.08 -16.09 -14.43
C LYS A 179 6.83 -16.09 -12.93
N ALA A 180 7.41 -15.13 -12.21
CA ALA A 180 7.17 -14.96 -10.79
C ALA A 180 5.70 -14.61 -10.50
N ILE A 181 5.12 -13.69 -11.26
CA ILE A 181 3.70 -13.33 -11.17
C ILE A 181 2.80 -14.52 -11.53
N ASP A 182 3.12 -15.26 -12.60
CA ASP A 182 2.35 -16.44 -13.00
C ASP A 182 2.37 -17.52 -11.90
N ARG A 183 3.50 -17.71 -11.19
CA ARG A 183 3.57 -18.59 -10.02
C ARG A 183 2.62 -18.13 -8.91
N VAL A 184 2.55 -16.83 -8.62
CA VAL A 184 1.63 -16.28 -7.63
C VAL A 184 0.18 -16.58 -8.02
N PHE A 185 -0.20 -16.46 -9.28
CA PHE A 185 -1.53 -16.83 -9.76
C PHE A 185 -1.86 -18.30 -9.51
N LEU A 186 -0.91 -19.20 -9.77
CA LEU A 186 -1.09 -20.64 -9.52
C LEU A 186 -1.24 -20.96 -8.03
N GLU A 187 -0.50 -20.28 -7.15
CA GLU A 187 -0.60 -20.47 -5.71
C GLU A 187 -1.92 -19.92 -5.16
N VAL A 188 -2.39 -18.77 -5.64
CA VAL A 188 -3.72 -18.24 -5.31
C VAL A 188 -4.83 -19.18 -5.76
N ASP A 189 -4.73 -19.76 -6.94
CA ASP A 189 -5.70 -20.75 -7.45
C ASP A 189 -5.71 -22.02 -6.62
N ARG A 190 -4.55 -22.48 -6.18
CA ARG A 190 -4.44 -23.64 -5.27
C ARG A 190 -5.12 -23.33 -3.95
N ALA A 191 -4.80 -22.19 -3.33
CA ALA A 191 -5.43 -21.77 -2.08
C ALA A 191 -6.96 -21.67 -2.21
N TYR A 192 -7.46 -21.10 -3.31
CA TYR A 192 -8.89 -21.03 -3.59
C TYR A 192 -9.54 -22.41 -3.69
N LYS A 193 -8.92 -23.35 -4.44
CA LYS A 193 -9.41 -24.73 -4.56
C LYS A 193 -9.41 -25.47 -3.23
N GLU A 194 -8.50 -25.12 -2.33
CA GLU A 194 -8.44 -25.63 -0.98
C GLU A 194 -9.46 -24.96 -0.03
N GLY A 195 -10.24 -24.01 -0.52
CA GLY A 195 -11.32 -23.33 0.21
C GLY A 195 -10.91 -22.04 0.91
N ALA A 196 -9.74 -21.47 0.61
CA ALA A 196 -9.37 -20.15 1.13
C ALA A 196 -10.32 -19.08 0.61
N ASN A 197 -10.68 -18.14 1.47
CA ASN A 197 -11.45 -16.94 1.13
C ASN A 197 -10.76 -15.64 1.55
N ILE A 198 -9.59 -15.75 2.19
CA ILE A 198 -8.69 -14.63 2.48
C ILE A 198 -7.28 -15.05 2.03
N ILE A 199 -6.68 -14.25 1.18
CA ILE A 199 -5.30 -14.41 0.73
C ILE A 199 -4.45 -13.28 1.32
N ILE A 200 -3.36 -13.64 2.01
CA ILE A 200 -2.33 -12.70 2.45
C ILE A 200 -1.18 -12.82 1.45
N LEU A 201 -0.95 -11.78 0.65
CA LEU A 201 0.25 -11.63 -0.15
C LEU A 201 1.36 -11.11 0.76
N SER A 202 2.52 -11.79 0.79
CA SER A 202 3.60 -11.45 1.73
C SER A 202 4.96 -11.41 1.04
N ASP A 203 5.73 -10.35 1.31
CA ASP A 203 7.12 -10.21 0.91
C ASP A 203 8.11 -10.50 2.05
N ARG A 204 7.66 -11.08 3.14
CA ARG A 204 8.55 -11.53 4.22
C ARG A 204 9.55 -12.57 3.73
N ASP A 205 10.63 -12.74 4.47
CA ASP A 205 11.68 -13.73 4.23
C ASP A 205 12.48 -13.47 2.94
N ILE A 206 12.77 -12.19 2.67
CA ILE A 206 13.75 -11.80 1.65
C ILE A 206 15.15 -12.17 2.12
N ASP A 207 15.93 -12.74 1.22
CA ASP A 207 17.34 -13.10 1.43
C ASP A 207 18.19 -12.71 0.20
N GLU A 208 19.45 -13.08 0.17
CA GLU A 208 20.37 -12.76 -0.93
C GLU A 208 19.95 -13.32 -2.30
N TYR A 209 19.08 -14.35 -2.32
CA TYR A 209 18.61 -15.03 -3.55
C TYR A 209 17.17 -14.68 -3.92
N HIS A 210 16.37 -14.20 -2.97
CA HIS A 210 14.96 -13.93 -3.17
C HIS A 210 14.67 -12.43 -3.16
N VAL A 211 14.01 -11.98 -4.20
CA VAL A 211 13.60 -10.59 -4.43
C VAL A 211 12.08 -10.49 -4.37
N ALA A 212 11.54 -9.41 -3.84
CA ALA A 212 10.09 -9.21 -3.83
C ALA A 212 9.58 -8.67 -5.17
N ILE A 213 8.45 -9.18 -5.63
CA ILE A 213 7.64 -8.49 -6.66
C ILE A 213 7.18 -7.15 -6.04
N PRO A 214 7.29 -5.99 -6.74
CA PRO A 214 6.73 -4.74 -6.23
C PRO A 214 5.30 -4.90 -5.75
N SER A 215 5.03 -4.47 -4.54
CA SER A 215 3.76 -4.78 -3.86
C SER A 215 2.54 -4.30 -4.62
N LEU A 216 2.62 -3.11 -5.23
CA LEU A 216 1.55 -2.56 -6.07
C LEU A 216 1.29 -3.44 -7.30
N LEU A 217 2.35 -3.93 -7.95
CA LEU A 217 2.24 -4.84 -9.10
C LEU A 217 1.62 -6.18 -8.67
N ALA A 218 2.06 -6.75 -7.56
CA ALA A 218 1.54 -8.01 -7.04
C ALA A 218 0.04 -7.91 -6.72
N VAL A 219 -0.38 -6.87 -5.98
CA VAL A 219 -1.78 -6.64 -5.61
C VAL A 219 -2.65 -6.45 -6.86
N SER A 220 -2.23 -5.55 -7.74
CA SER A 220 -3.01 -5.26 -8.95
C SER A 220 -3.08 -6.46 -9.89
N ALA A 221 -1.97 -7.15 -10.14
CA ALA A 221 -1.93 -8.34 -10.99
C ALA A 221 -2.87 -9.44 -10.47
N VAL A 222 -2.82 -9.75 -9.16
CA VAL A 222 -3.70 -10.76 -8.55
C VAL A 222 -5.15 -10.30 -8.60
N SER A 223 -5.46 -9.05 -8.27
CA SER A 223 -6.81 -8.50 -8.34
C SER A 223 -7.40 -8.63 -9.76
N GLN A 224 -6.65 -8.22 -10.78
CA GLN A 224 -7.07 -8.35 -12.19
C GLN A 224 -7.21 -9.81 -12.62
N TYR A 225 -6.34 -10.69 -12.14
CA TYR A 225 -6.46 -12.13 -12.37
C TYR A 225 -7.74 -12.70 -11.77
N LEU A 226 -8.09 -12.33 -10.54
CA LEU A 226 -9.33 -12.77 -9.88
C LEU A 226 -10.57 -12.26 -10.60
N ILE A 227 -10.56 -11.04 -11.15
CA ILE A 227 -11.64 -10.50 -11.96
C ILE A 227 -11.80 -11.33 -13.25
N ARG A 228 -10.73 -11.54 -14.00
CA ARG A 228 -10.74 -12.32 -15.24
C ARG A 228 -11.19 -13.77 -15.03
N THR A 229 -10.83 -14.36 -13.90
CA THR A 229 -11.22 -15.75 -13.57
C THR A 229 -12.52 -15.85 -12.77
N LYS A 230 -13.25 -14.72 -12.58
CA LYS A 230 -14.55 -14.64 -11.88
C LYS A 230 -14.51 -15.11 -10.42
N LYS A 231 -13.42 -14.81 -9.73
CA LYS A 231 -13.19 -15.16 -8.32
C LYS A 231 -13.14 -13.95 -7.38
N SER A 232 -13.30 -12.73 -7.90
CA SER A 232 -13.11 -11.50 -7.13
C SER A 232 -14.05 -11.34 -5.94
N THR A 233 -15.25 -11.91 -5.98
CA THR A 233 -16.19 -11.90 -4.85
C THR A 233 -15.97 -13.05 -3.85
N ALA A 234 -15.14 -14.02 -4.21
CA ALA A 234 -14.86 -15.19 -3.38
C ALA A 234 -13.59 -15.05 -2.52
N LEU A 235 -12.69 -14.13 -2.89
CA LEU A 235 -11.39 -13.95 -2.26
C LEU A 235 -11.14 -12.49 -1.90
N ALA A 236 -10.79 -12.24 -0.64
CA ALA A 236 -10.27 -10.96 -0.20
C ALA A 236 -8.73 -10.98 -0.20
N LEU A 237 -8.10 -9.88 -0.62
CA LEU A 237 -6.65 -9.72 -0.65
C LEU A 237 -6.19 -8.84 0.50
N ILE A 238 -5.29 -9.35 1.33
CA ILE A 238 -4.54 -8.60 2.33
C ILE A 238 -3.08 -8.58 1.89
N LEU A 239 -2.41 -7.46 2.10
CA LEU A 239 -0.98 -7.33 1.82
C LEU A 239 -0.20 -7.23 3.13
N GLU A 240 0.82 -8.07 3.29
CA GLU A 240 1.87 -7.96 4.29
C GLU A 240 3.15 -7.56 3.55
N SER A 241 3.57 -6.29 3.66
CA SER A 241 4.69 -5.79 2.85
C SER A 241 5.56 -4.80 3.60
N ALA A 242 6.85 -4.86 3.29
CA ALA A 242 7.84 -3.90 3.74
C ALA A 242 7.78 -2.57 2.97
N GLU A 243 7.31 -2.57 1.72
CA GLU A 243 7.46 -1.44 0.79
C GLU A 243 6.63 -0.20 1.17
N PRO A 244 5.32 -0.30 1.54
CA PRO A 244 4.50 0.88 1.77
C PRO A 244 4.84 1.60 3.08
N HIS A 245 5.09 2.92 3.01
CA HIS A 245 5.43 3.74 4.17
C HIS A 245 4.88 5.17 4.15
N GLU A 246 4.29 5.63 3.03
CA GLU A 246 3.63 6.93 2.92
C GLU A 246 2.18 6.81 2.43
N VAL A 247 1.36 7.82 2.66
CA VAL A 247 -0.08 7.82 2.37
C VAL A 247 -0.40 7.42 0.92
N HIS A 248 0.39 7.92 -0.04
CA HIS A 248 0.20 7.60 -1.46
C HIS A 248 0.32 6.11 -1.75
N HIS A 249 1.27 5.41 -1.11
CA HIS A 249 1.45 3.97 -1.28
C HIS A 249 0.21 3.20 -0.85
N PHE A 250 -0.35 3.53 0.32
CA PHE A 250 -1.56 2.88 0.82
C PHE A 250 -2.79 3.20 -0.02
N ALA A 251 -2.93 4.46 -0.47
CA ALA A 251 -4.01 4.85 -1.35
C ALA A 251 -3.96 4.05 -2.67
N ALA A 252 -2.78 3.90 -3.27
CA ALA A 252 -2.60 3.11 -4.47
C ALA A 252 -2.94 1.62 -4.22
N LEU A 253 -2.42 1.01 -3.16
CA LEU A 253 -2.68 -0.39 -2.83
C LEU A 253 -4.17 -0.68 -2.63
N LEU A 254 -4.89 0.15 -1.87
CA LEU A 254 -6.34 0.03 -1.71
C LEU A 254 -7.06 0.27 -3.03
N GLY A 255 -6.66 1.28 -3.80
CA GLY A 255 -7.22 1.60 -5.10
C GLY A 255 -7.05 0.50 -6.15
N TYR A 256 -6.05 -0.36 -6.00
CA TYR A 256 -5.79 -1.49 -6.90
C TYR A 256 -6.20 -2.86 -6.34
N GLY A 257 -6.87 -2.92 -5.19
CA GLY A 257 -7.59 -4.13 -4.77
C GLY A 257 -7.17 -4.75 -3.45
N ALA A 258 -6.21 -4.18 -2.71
CA ALA A 258 -5.97 -4.61 -1.34
C ALA A 258 -7.15 -4.24 -0.44
N CYS A 259 -7.64 -5.17 0.38
CA CYS A 259 -8.64 -4.90 1.41
C CYS A 259 -8.03 -4.27 2.65
N ALA A 260 -6.81 -4.71 2.99
CA ALA A 260 -6.04 -4.20 4.12
C ALA A 260 -4.54 -4.40 3.86
N VAL A 261 -3.72 -3.62 4.57
CA VAL A 261 -2.26 -3.61 4.41
C VAL A 261 -1.59 -3.61 5.78
N ASN A 262 -0.62 -4.51 5.98
CA ASN A 262 0.28 -4.48 7.12
C ASN A 262 1.67 -4.00 6.66
N PRO A 263 2.07 -2.75 6.99
CA PRO A 263 3.37 -2.18 6.62
C PRO A 263 4.42 -2.54 7.67
N TYR A 264 4.79 -3.81 7.75
CA TYR A 264 5.60 -4.30 8.86
C TYR A 264 6.94 -3.60 9.01
N LEU A 265 7.61 -3.24 7.91
CA LEU A 265 8.93 -2.59 7.97
C LEU A 265 8.83 -1.13 8.47
N ALA A 266 7.76 -0.42 8.12
CA ALA A 266 7.50 0.91 8.68
C ALA A 266 7.29 0.83 10.20
N HIS A 267 6.59 -0.20 10.69
CA HIS A 267 6.42 -0.43 12.13
C HIS A 267 7.73 -0.80 12.83
N GLU A 268 8.55 -1.66 12.23
CA GLU A 268 9.89 -1.99 12.76
C GLU A 268 10.81 -0.76 12.78
N THR A 269 10.73 0.08 11.75
CA THR A 269 11.47 1.36 11.69
C THR A 269 11.05 2.31 12.83
N ILE A 270 9.76 2.34 13.19
CA ILE A 270 9.29 3.10 14.35
C ILE A 270 9.90 2.54 15.65
N GLY A 271 9.99 1.22 15.78
CA GLY A 271 10.67 0.56 16.90
C GLY A 271 12.13 1.00 17.01
N GLN A 272 12.86 1.01 15.90
CA GLN A 272 14.25 1.49 15.87
C GLN A 272 14.36 2.96 16.28
N LEU A 273 13.46 3.83 15.83
CA LEU A 273 13.48 5.26 16.22
C LEU A 273 13.30 5.46 17.73
N ILE A 274 12.56 4.56 18.39
CA ILE A 274 12.41 4.56 19.85
C ILE A 274 13.68 4.06 20.51
N ASP A 275 14.25 2.95 20.04
CA ASP A 275 15.49 2.36 20.58
C ASP A 275 16.68 3.31 20.43
N ASP A 276 16.74 4.06 19.34
CA ASP A 276 17.75 5.10 19.07
C ASP A 276 17.52 6.41 19.86
N GLY A 277 16.43 6.51 20.63
CA GLY A 277 16.08 7.71 21.41
C GLY A 277 15.60 8.91 20.57
N LEU A 278 15.25 8.70 19.31
CA LEU A 278 14.74 9.73 18.41
C LEU A 278 13.23 9.96 18.57
N LEU A 279 12.52 8.97 19.13
CA LEU A 279 11.10 9.03 19.43
C LEU A 279 10.86 8.56 20.87
N ASP A 280 10.54 9.52 21.76
CA ASP A 280 10.17 9.22 23.16
C ASP A 280 8.67 8.93 23.24
N LYS A 281 8.29 7.67 22.99
CA LYS A 281 6.91 7.21 22.96
C LYS A 281 6.83 5.69 23.10
N ASP A 282 5.72 5.20 23.69
CA ASP A 282 5.41 3.77 23.68
C ASP A 282 5.26 3.25 22.25
N TYR A 283 5.82 2.07 21.97
CA TYR A 283 5.83 1.47 20.64
C TYR A 283 4.42 1.31 20.05
N TYR A 284 3.49 0.75 20.84
CA TYR A 284 2.13 0.52 20.37
C TYR A 284 1.39 1.82 20.09
N ALA A 285 1.56 2.82 20.96
CA ALA A 285 0.99 4.15 20.74
C ALA A 285 1.60 4.86 19.51
N ALA A 286 2.89 4.66 19.25
CA ALA A 286 3.57 5.23 18.09
C ALA A 286 3.09 4.58 16.78
N VAL A 287 2.94 3.26 16.76
CA VAL A 287 2.39 2.51 15.61
C VAL A 287 0.91 2.90 15.36
N ASP A 288 0.11 3.02 16.42
CA ASP A 288 -1.30 3.44 16.30
C ASP A 288 -1.41 4.86 15.73
N ASP A 289 -0.56 5.78 16.16
CA ASP A 289 -0.55 7.15 15.62
C ASP A 289 -0.07 7.19 14.18
N TYR A 290 0.93 6.40 13.79
CA TYR A 290 1.34 6.25 12.41
C TYR A 290 0.17 5.72 11.54
N ASN A 291 -0.48 4.64 11.96
CA ASN A 291 -1.62 4.06 11.24
C ASN A 291 -2.81 5.04 11.15
N LYS A 292 -3.03 5.84 12.19
CA LYS A 292 -4.03 6.91 12.20
C LYS A 292 -3.69 8.04 11.23
N ALA A 293 -2.42 8.44 11.14
CA ALA A 293 -1.94 9.43 10.19
C ALA A 293 -2.17 8.98 8.75
N VAL A 294 -1.80 7.74 8.42
CA VAL A 294 -2.03 7.14 7.10
C VAL A 294 -3.52 7.10 6.78
N LEU A 295 -4.35 6.60 7.70
CA LEU A 295 -5.80 6.54 7.52
C LEU A 295 -6.41 7.93 7.30
N GLY A 296 -5.96 8.93 8.05
CA GLY A 296 -6.38 10.32 7.89
C GLY A 296 -6.07 10.88 6.50
N GLY A 297 -4.91 10.56 5.95
CA GLY A 297 -4.53 10.91 4.58
C GLY A 297 -5.42 10.24 3.53
N ILE A 298 -5.72 8.94 3.69
CA ILE A 298 -6.62 8.20 2.80
C ILE A 298 -8.04 8.80 2.85
N VAL A 299 -8.55 9.13 4.05
CA VAL A 299 -9.84 9.80 4.22
C VAL A 299 -9.88 11.13 3.47
N LYS A 300 -8.82 11.93 3.53
CA LYS A 300 -8.71 13.19 2.76
C LYS A 300 -8.78 12.94 1.25
N ILE A 301 -8.07 11.93 0.75
CA ILE A 301 -8.11 11.57 -0.68
C ILE A 301 -9.53 11.19 -1.09
N ALA A 302 -10.17 10.28 -0.36
CA ALA A 302 -11.53 9.83 -0.63
C ALA A 302 -12.54 10.99 -0.57
N SER A 303 -12.43 11.86 0.44
CA SER A 303 -13.31 13.01 0.63
C SER A 303 -13.26 14.00 -0.53
N LYS A 304 -12.08 14.26 -1.09
CA LYS A 304 -11.92 15.12 -2.28
C LYS A 304 -12.60 14.55 -3.52
N MET A 305 -12.80 13.24 -3.56
CA MET A 305 -13.50 12.54 -4.64
C MET A 305 -15.00 12.35 -4.36
N GLY A 306 -15.52 12.84 -3.24
CA GLY A 306 -16.89 12.61 -2.83
C GLY A 306 -17.19 11.17 -2.40
N ILE A 307 -16.16 10.40 -2.04
CA ILE A 307 -16.27 9.01 -1.58
C ILE A 307 -16.35 9.02 -0.04
N SER A 308 -17.46 8.55 0.52
CA SER A 308 -17.70 8.51 1.96
C SER A 308 -17.44 7.16 2.61
N THR A 309 -16.98 6.17 1.88
CA THR A 309 -16.63 4.86 2.43
C THR A 309 -15.38 4.29 1.76
N ILE A 310 -14.44 3.84 2.56
CA ILE A 310 -13.21 3.20 2.06
C ILE A 310 -13.53 1.97 1.21
N GLN A 311 -14.61 1.26 1.52
CA GLN A 311 -15.07 0.12 0.73
C GLN A 311 -15.35 0.50 -0.73
N SER A 312 -15.85 1.71 -1.01
CA SER A 312 -16.08 2.20 -2.37
C SER A 312 -14.81 2.75 -3.03
N TYR A 313 -13.80 3.08 -2.24
CA TYR A 313 -12.49 3.47 -2.76
C TYR A 313 -11.67 2.26 -3.22
N GLN A 314 -11.88 1.10 -2.61
CA GLN A 314 -11.21 -0.15 -2.99
C GLN A 314 -11.47 -0.50 -4.44
N SER A 315 -10.42 -0.90 -5.16
CA SER A 315 -10.47 -1.25 -6.59
C SER A 315 -10.98 -0.15 -7.51
N SER A 316 -11.05 1.09 -7.05
CA SER A 316 -11.55 2.23 -7.85
C SER A 316 -10.59 2.63 -8.98
N GLN A 317 -9.30 2.32 -8.86
CA GLN A 317 -8.25 2.60 -9.84
C GLN A 317 -8.22 4.08 -10.31
N ILE A 318 -8.52 5.03 -9.41
CA ILE A 318 -8.59 6.47 -9.74
C ILE A 318 -7.17 7.04 -9.81
N PHE A 319 -6.38 6.49 -10.69
CA PHE A 319 -4.98 6.89 -10.94
C PHE A 319 -4.73 7.01 -12.44
N GLU A 320 -3.70 7.76 -12.79
CA GLU A 320 -3.09 7.77 -14.10
C GLU A 320 -1.67 7.22 -13.99
N ALA A 321 -1.34 6.25 -14.81
CA ALA A 321 0.03 5.74 -14.92
C ALA A 321 0.80 6.62 -15.90
N VAL A 322 1.99 7.07 -15.50
CA VAL A 322 2.87 7.91 -16.32
C VAL A 322 4.23 7.24 -16.44
N GLY A 323 4.59 6.86 -17.65
CA GLY A 323 5.89 6.26 -17.93
C GLY A 323 5.95 4.74 -17.76
N ILE A 324 4.81 4.04 -17.85
CA ILE A 324 4.74 2.58 -17.89
C ILE A 324 4.23 2.13 -19.24
N SER A 325 4.81 1.07 -19.81
CA SER A 325 4.43 0.52 -21.09
C SER A 325 2.99 0.04 -21.10
N ARG A 326 2.35 0.12 -22.26
CA ARG A 326 0.95 -0.25 -22.42
C ARG A 326 0.70 -1.74 -22.14
N ASP A 327 1.65 -2.60 -22.50
CA ASP A 327 1.54 -4.04 -22.26
C ASP A 327 1.47 -4.36 -20.76
N VAL A 328 2.24 -3.68 -19.93
CA VAL A 328 2.18 -3.80 -18.48
C VAL A 328 0.85 -3.30 -17.93
N ILE A 329 0.39 -2.14 -18.43
CA ILE A 329 -0.90 -1.57 -18.01
C ILE A 329 -2.06 -2.48 -18.39
N ASP A 330 -2.15 -2.90 -19.64
CA ASP A 330 -3.27 -3.72 -20.13
C ASP A 330 -3.34 -5.09 -19.42
N LYS A 331 -2.19 -5.66 -19.06
CA LYS A 331 -2.11 -6.97 -18.42
C LYS A 331 -2.32 -6.93 -16.91
N TYR A 332 -1.69 -5.98 -16.22
CA TYR A 332 -1.61 -5.99 -14.75
C TYR A 332 -2.36 -4.83 -14.07
N PHE A 333 -2.63 -3.74 -14.80
CA PHE A 333 -3.34 -2.56 -14.31
C PHE A 333 -4.53 -2.23 -15.22
N THR A 334 -5.23 -3.24 -15.68
CA THR A 334 -6.29 -3.15 -16.69
C THR A 334 -7.28 -2.03 -16.36
N GLY A 335 -7.54 -1.15 -17.34
CA GLY A 335 -8.44 0.00 -17.18
C GLY A 335 -7.82 1.26 -16.62
N THR A 336 -6.55 1.21 -16.17
CA THR A 336 -5.83 2.41 -15.74
C THR A 336 -5.52 3.31 -16.93
N VAL A 337 -5.79 4.60 -16.78
CA VAL A 337 -5.44 5.60 -17.81
C VAL A 337 -3.92 5.72 -17.90
N SER A 338 -3.37 5.59 -19.10
CA SER A 338 -1.96 5.83 -19.40
C SER A 338 -1.86 6.57 -20.73
N ARG A 339 -1.30 7.78 -20.68
CA ARG A 339 -1.09 8.64 -21.87
C ARG A 339 0.36 8.66 -22.30
N VAL A 340 1.27 8.37 -21.39
CA VAL A 340 2.71 8.37 -21.59
C VAL A 340 3.22 6.97 -21.27
N GLY A 341 3.67 6.26 -22.29
CA GLY A 341 4.35 4.98 -22.13
C GLY A 341 5.76 5.15 -21.57
N GLY A 342 6.43 4.04 -21.30
CA GLY A 342 7.78 4.06 -20.75
C GLY A 342 8.28 2.66 -20.45
N ILE A 343 8.68 2.41 -19.19
CA ILE A 343 9.30 1.18 -18.75
C ILE A 343 8.40 -0.06 -18.91
N GLY A 344 9.02 -1.15 -19.30
CA GLY A 344 8.40 -2.47 -19.35
C GLY A 344 8.58 -3.27 -18.07
N LEU A 345 8.13 -4.52 -18.11
CA LEU A 345 8.24 -5.42 -16.96
C LEU A 345 9.71 -5.78 -16.65
N GLU A 346 10.55 -5.84 -17.68
CA GLU A 346 12.00 -6.11 -17.53
C GLU A 346 12.71 -4.96 -16.84
N ASP A 347 12.32 -3.71 -17.14
CA ASP A 347 12.89 -2.53 -16.49
C ASP A 347 12.49 -2.48 -15.01
N ILE A 348 11.22 -2.78 -14.71
CA ILE A 348 10.74 -2.88 -13.32
C ILE A 348 11.53 -3.95 -12.56
N GLN A 349 11.79 -5.10 -13.18
CA GLN A 349 12.62 -6.15 -12.60
C GLN A 349 14.04 -5.65 -12.33
N ALA A 350 14.65 -4.98 -13.30
CA ALA A 350 16.01 -4.47 -13.20
C ALA A 350 16.15 -3.44 -12.05
N ASP A 351 15.20 -2.54 -11.87
CA ASP A 351 15.19 -1.55 -10.79
C ASP A 351 15.12 -2.22 -9.42
N VAL A 352 14.22 -3.19 -9.24
CA VAL A 352 14.06 -3.92 -7.98
C VAL A 352 15.30 -4.74 -7.65
N GLU A 353 15.87 -5.45 -8.64
CA GLU A 353 17.07 -6.24 -8.46
C GLU A 353 18.32 -5.36 -8.21
N ALA A 354 18.38 -4.16 -8.77
CA ALA A 354 19.44 -3.20 -8.49
C ALA A 354 19.45 -2.76 -7.01
N LEU A 355 18.28 -2.38 -6.46
CA LEU A 355 18.13 -2.05 -5.03
C LEU A 355 18.50 -3.23 -4.14
N HIS A 356 18.00 -4.42 -4.49
CA HIS A 356 18.28 -5.65 -3.75
C HIS A 356 19.78 -5.98 -3.76
N ASN A 357 20.44 -5.92 -4.93
CA ASN A 357 21.88 -6.18 -5.06
C ASN A 357 22.72 -5.16 -4.27
N ALA A 358 22.34 -3.88 -4.29
CA ALA A 358 22.99 -2.86 -3.50
C ALA A 358 22.88 -3.12 -1.99
N ALA A 359 21.73 -3.63 -1.54
CA ALA A 359 21.49 -3.88 -0.11
C ALA A 359 22.20 -5.14 0.40
N PHE A 360 22.27 -6.21 -0.40
CA PHE A 360 22.95 -7.45 -0.04
C PHE A 360 24.45 -7.43 -0.38
N ASP A 361 24.87 -6.54 -1.29
CA ASP A 361 26.27 -6.32 -1.69
C ASP A 361 27.10 -7.62 -1.78
N PRO A 362 26.79 -8.52 -2.70
CA PRO A 362 27.41 -9.85 -2.77
C PRO A 362 28.91 -9.81 -3.01
N LEU A 363 29.45 -8.66 -3.43
CA LEU A 363 30.87 -8.45 -3.67
C LEU A 363 31.59 -7.72 -2.52
N GLY A 364 30.85 -7.27 -1.49
CA GLY A 364 31.41 -6.56 -0.34
C GLY A 364 32.06 -5.21 -0.68
N LEU A 365 31.53 -4.52 -1.70
CA LEU A 365 32.09 -3.27 -2.22
C LEU A 365 31.50 -2.02 -1.55
N ASP A 366 30.28 -2.14 -1.00
CA ASP A 366 29.60 -1.05 -0.31
C ASP A 366 29.93 -1.08 1.19
N ILE A 367 30.73 -0.13 1.62
CA ILE A 367 31.08 0.07 3.03
C ILE A 367 30.13 1.04 3.74
N ASN A 368 29.11 1.55 3.04
CA ASN A 368 28.18 2.51 3.63
C ASN A 368 27.09 1.81 4.43
N MET A 369 27.24 1.83 5.75
CA MET A 369 26.30 1.27 6.74
C MET A 369 25.16 2.23 7.11
N GLN A 370 24.81 3.18 6.25
CA GLN A 370 23.75 4.16 6.49
C GLN A 370 22.76 4.21 5.32
N LEU A 371 21.53 4.64 5.62
CA LEU A 371 20.58 4.98 4.56
C LEU A 371 21.02 6.26 3.85
N GLU A 372 20.86 6.26 2.54
CA GLU A 372 21.08 7.45 1.76
C GLU A 372 20.01 8.52 2.05
N ASP A 373 20.39 9.80 1.97
CA ASP A 373 19.45 10.92 1.88
C ASP A 373 18.93 10.96 0.44
N GLY A 374 17.63 10.78 0.23
CA GLY A 374 17.03 10.68 -1.11
C GLY A 374 17.10 11.98 -1.90
N GLY A 375 16.98 13.10 -1.23
CA GLY A 375 16.95 14.43 -1.85
C GLY A 375 15.66 14.73 -2.60
N ALA A 376 14.58 13.99 -2.38
CA ALA A 376 13.29 14.23 -3.05
C ALA A 376 12.51 15.39 -2.40
N HIS A 377 12.60 15.56 -1.08
CA HIS A 377 11.95 16.65 -0.35
C HIS A 377 12.82 17.93 -0.30
N LYS A 378 14.14 17.76 -0.29
CA LYS A 378 15.10 18.87 -0.25
C LYS A 378 16.24 18.56 -1.20
N PHE A 379 16.60 19.53 -2.05
CA PHE A 379 17.76 19.39 -2.93
C PHE A 379 19.00 18.91 -2.16
N ARG A 380 19.67 17.88 -2.71
CA ARG A 380 20.95 17.36 -2.28
C ARG A 380 21.83 17.12 -3.50
N SER A 381 23.05 17.61 -3.46
CA SER A 381 23.99 17.43 -4.57
C SER A 381 24.25 15.93 -4.83
N GLY A 382 24.12 15.51 -6.08
CA GLY A 382 24.33 14.11 -6.49
C GLY A 382 23.19 13.14 -6.12
N LYS A 383 22.04 13.64 -5.69
CA LYS A 383 20.81 12.90 -5.44
C LYS A 383 19.73 13.28 -6.43
N GLU A 384 18.44 13.20 -6.05
CA GLU A 384 17.35 13.51 -6.95
C GLU A 384 17.47 14.94 -7.54
N GLU A 385 17.18 15.07 -8.81
CA GLU A 385 17.22 16.35 -9.50
C GLU A 385 16.02 17.23 -9.12
N HIS A 386 16.25 18.57 -9.12
CA HIS A 386 15.21 19.56 -8.89
C HIS A 386 15.22 20.62 -9.97
N LEU A 387 14.05 21.06 -10.42
CA LEU A 387 13.94 22.20 -11.31
C LEU A 387 14.49 23.46 -10.63
N PHE A 388 14.18 23.65 -9.35
CA PHE A 388 14.66 24.77 -8.53
C PHE A 388 15.87 24.35 -7.69
N ASN A 389 17.00 24.11 -8.33
CA ASN A 389 18.28 23.85 -7.68
C ASN A 389 19.09 25.15 -7.50
N PRO A 390 20.20 25.16 -6.73
CA PRO A 390 21.00 26.36 -6.51
C PRO A 390 21.48 27.03 -7.78
N GLN A 391 21.79 26.28 -8.84
CA GLN A 391 22.28 26.82 -10.11
C GLN A 391 21.14 27.50 -10.86
N THR A 392 19.98 26.86 -11.00
CA THR A 392 18.83 27.45 -11.72
C THR A 392 18.32 28.71 -11.02
N ILE A 393 18.26 28.68 -9.67
CA ILE A 393 17.87 29.83 -8.84
C ILE A 393 18.87 30.98 -9.04
N HIS A 394 20.18 30.70 -9.06
CA HIS A 394 21.21 31.71 -9.29
C HIS A 394 21.07 32.36 -10.67
N LEU A 395 20.90 31.54 -11.71
CA LEU A 395 20.71 32.04 -13.09
C LEU A 395 19.47 32.91 -13.21
N PHE A 396 18.36 32.45 -12.63
CA PHE A 396 17.10 33.19 -12.61
C PHE A 396 17.23 34.54 -11.89
N GLN A 397 17.85 34.56 -10.72
CA GLN A 397 18.11 35.79 -9.98
C GLN A 397 19.03 36.73 -10.74
N LYS A 398 20.06 36.21 -11.44
CA LYS A 398 20.95 37.01 -12.29
C LYS A 398 20.15 37.65 -13.41
N ALA A 399 19.36 36.88 -14.16
CA ALA A 399 18.52 37.39 -15.25
C ALA A 399 17.58 38.51 -14.77
N CYS A 400 16.88 38.28 -13.64
CA CYS A 400 16.01 39.32 -13.07
C CYS A 400 16.73 40.62 -12.67
N ARG A 401 18.00 40.55 -12.25
CA ARG A 401 18.77 41.73 -11.83
C ARG A 401 19.40 42.47 -13.01
N THR A 402 19.78 41.76 -14.05
CA THR A 402 20.46 42.34 -15.23
C THR A 402 19.51 42.69 -16.36
N GLY A 403 18.27 42.15 -16.34
CA GLY A 403 17.34 42.24 -17.47
C GLY A 403 17.77 41.43 -18.71
N ASP A 404 18.71 40.49 -18.53
CA ASP A 404 19.24 39.61 -19.57
C ASP A 404 18.66 38.20 -19.31
N TYR A 405 17.76 37.77 -20.21
CA TYR A 405 16.98 36.53 -20.09
C TYR A 405 17.45 35.45 -21.04
#